data_f629a1cc1ee4af57f12cbc5b3157969c
#
_entry.id   f629a1cc1ee4af57f12cbc5b3157969c
#
_cell.length_a   1.000
_cell.length_b   1.000
_cell.length_c   1.000
_cell.angle_alpha   90.00
_cell.angle_beta   90.00
_cell.angle_gamma   90.00
#
_symmetry.space_group_name_H-M   'P 1'
#
loop_
_entity.id
_entity.type
_entity.pdbx_description
1 polymer ?
#
loop_
_entity_poly.entity_id
_entity_poly.type
_entity_poly.pdbx_seq_one_letter_code
_entity_poly.pdbx_strand_id
1 'polypeptide(L)'
;TTAADLARIMRYCVWISPKAAQFLAVSQTRSYTFWDLEKKNMFNCYNHNALLDQMNGAVSGKTGFTAKAGYCYTGALERDGKRLIVSLLACGWPSHKNYKWADAAKLLNYGLESYMYRDVLDHSWNPGQIEVADGVYDGMLQVKSSARLTLTSPALDPARSLPALLKE
;
A
#
# COMPACT_ATOMS: atom_id res chain seq x y z
N THR A 1 -8.69 -10.58 14.54
CA THR A 1 -8.11 -9.62 13.60
C THR A 1 -8.71 -9.85 12.21
N THR A 2 -8.78 -8.82 11.40
CA THR A 2 -9.33 -8.87 10.05
C THR A 2 -8.22 -8.71 9.00
N ALA A 3 -8.51 -9.03 7.74
CA ALA A 3 -7.59 -8.76 6.62
C ALA A 3 -7.29 -7.26 6.50
N ALA A 4 -8.29 -6.40 6.76
CA ALA A 4 -8.13 -4.95 6.76
C ALA A 4 -7.17 -4.46 7.85
N ASP A 5 -7.20 -5.05 9.05
CA ASP A 5 -6.27 -4.70 10.13
C ASP A 5 -4.83 -5.05 9.76
N LEU A 6 -4.62 -6.24 9.19
CA LEU A 6 -3.29 -6.66 8.73
C LEU A 6 -2.77 -5.77 7.59
N ALA A 7 -3.65 -5.36 6.68
CA ALA A 7 -3.29 -4.43 5.62
C ALA A 7 -2.89 -3.05 6.17
N ARG A 8 -3.61 -2.53 7.18
CA ARG A 8 -3.26 -1.27 7.86
C ARG A 8 -1.93 -1.36 8.59
N ILE A 9 -1.67 -2.46 9.29
CA ILE A 9 -0.39 -2.71 9.98
C ILE A 9 0.74 -2.77 8.95
N MET A 10 0.59 -3.52 7.86
CA MET A 10 1.61 -3.62 6.81
C MET A 10 1.88 -2.24 6.20
N ARG A 11 0.84 -1.46 5.87
CA ARG A 11 0.97 -0.10 5.35
C ARG A 11 1.77 0.79 6.30
N TYR A 12 1.47 0.72 7.59
CA TYR A 12 2.20 1.49 8.59
C TYR A 12 3.68 1.09 8.62
N CYS A 13 3.98 -0.19 8.70
CA CYS A 13 5.35 -0.69 8.79
C CYS A 13 6.19 -0.32 7.55
N VAL A 14 5.60 -0.39 6.36
CA VAL A 14 6.33 -0.21 5.10
C VAL A 14 6.51 1.26 4.72
N TRP A 15 5.50 2.12 4.98
CA TRP A 15 5.51 3.48 4.41
C TRP A 15 5.30 4.62 5.41
N ILE A 16 4.81 4.36 6.61
CA ILE A 16 4.42 5.43 7.54
C ILE A 16 5.34 5.50 8.75
N SER A 17 5.75 4.35 9.25
CA SER A 17 6.59 4.26 10.47
C SER A 17 7.91 5.02 10.28
N PRO A 18 8.39 5.76 11.29
CA PRO A 18 9.75 6.30 11.28
C PRO A 18 10.83 5.19 11.21
N LYS A 19 10.44 3.93 11.43
CA LYS A 19 11.30 2.74 11.30
C LYS A 19 11.08 1.97 10.00
N ALA A 20 10.36 2.53 9.01
CA ALA A 20 10.04 1.85 7.77
C ALA A 20 11.30 1.37 7.02
N ALA A 21 12.36 2.17 6.98
CA ALA A 21 13.62 1.79 6.34
C ALA A 21 14.24 0.54 6.98
N GLN A 22 14.27 0.46 8.32
CA GLN A 22 14.79 -0.71 9.03
C GLN A 22 13.88 -1.94 8.82
N PHE A 23 12.56 -1.74 8.85
CA PHE A 23 11.60 -2.82 8.58
C PHE A 23 11.79 -3.39 7.17
N LEU A 24 11.94 -2.54 6.16
CA LEU A 24 12.20 -2.96 4.79
C LEU A 24 13.55 -3.68 4.65
N ALA A 25 14.60 -3.14 5.24
CA ALA A 25 15.93 -3.78 5.21
C ALA A 25 15.87 -5.22 5.73
N VAL A 26 15.17 -5.45 6.85
CA VAL A 26 15.01 -6.79 7.41
C VAL A 26 14.09 -7.66 6.56
N SER A 27 12.92 -7.15 6.16
CA SER A 27 11.91 -7.95 5.46
C SER A 27 12.26 -8.28 4.01
N GLN A 28 13.20 -7.56 3.41
CA GLN A 28 13.74 -7.83 2.07
C GLN A 28 14.98 -8.73 2.08
N THR A 29 15.62 -8.94 3.22
CA THR A 29 16.78 -9.81 3.35
C THR A 29 16.40 -11.22 2.90
N ARG A 30 17.09 -11.78 1.89
CA ARG A 30 16.79 -13.09 1.30
C ARG A 30 17.23 -14.25 2.18
N SER A 31 18.41 -14.11 2.76
CA SER A 31 18.95 -15.08 3.69
C SER A 31 19.83 -14.37 4.73
N TYR A 32 19.90 -14.94 5.90
CA TYR A 32 20.76 -14.45 6.96
C TYR A 32 21.33 -15.62 7.75
N THR A 33 22.64 -15.60 7.94
CA THR A 33 23.36 -16.60 8.71
C THR A 33 23.91 -15.99 9.99
N PHE A 34 23.69 -16.64 11.10
CA PHE A 34 24.23 -16.21 12.39
C PHE A 34 24.61 -17.40 13.26
N TRP A 35 25.39 -17.12 14.28
CA TRP A 35 25.83 -18.11 15.26
C TRP A 35 25.14 -17.81 16.60
N ASP A 36 24.99 -18.84 17.42
CA ASP A 36 24.62 -18.64 18.82
C ASP A 36 25.70 -17.83 19.56
N LEU A 37 25.37 -17.38 20.77
CA LEU A 37 26.29 -16.56 21.59
C LEU A 37 27.61 -17.29 21.91
N GLU A 38 27.57 -18.61 22.00
CA GLU A 38 28.72 -19.43 22.29
C GLU A 38 29.51 -19.86 21.02
N LYS A 39 29.03 -19.46 19.84
CA LYS A 39 29.56 -19.78 18.51
C LYS A 39 29.66 -21.30 18.25
N LYS A 40 28.80 -22.09 18.89
CA LYS A 40 28.73 -23.54 18.71
C LYS A 40 27.83 -23.98 17.58
N ASN A 41 26.72 -23.26 17.38
CA ASN A 41 25.69 -23.59 16.39
C ASN A 41 25.50 -22.46 15.39
N MET A 42 25.51 -22.83 14.11
CA MET A 42 25.21 -21.92 13.01
C MET A 42 23.76 -22.07 12.58
N PHE A 43 23.06 -20.93 12.41
CA PHE A 43 21.69 -20.87 11.95
C PHE A 43 21.61 -20.17 10.61
N ASN A 44 20.89 -20.78 9.68
CA ASN A 44 20.60 -20.21 8.36
C ASN A 44 19.10 -19.92 8.28
N CYS A 45 18.75 -18.67 8.10
CA CYS A 45 17.37 -18.21 7.91
C CYS A 45 17.16 -17.85 6.44
N TYR A 46 16.03 -18.27 5.89
CA TYR A 46 15.63 -17.95 4.52
C TYR A 46 14.30 -17.21 4.53
N ASN A 47 14.18 -16.21 3.67
CA ASN A 47 12.93 -15.46 3.53
C ASN A 47 11.89 -16.31 2.82
N HIS A 48 10.75 -16.47 3.45
CA HIS A 48 9.64 -17.25 2.90
C HIS A 48 8.67 -16.42 2.03
N ASN A 49 8.97 -15.15 1.77
CA ASN A 49 8.15 -14.32 0.90
C ASN A 49 8.53 -14.52 -0.56
N ALA A 50 7.91 -15.50 -1.21
CA ALA A 50 8.19 -15.80 -2.61
C ALA A 50 7.88 -14.65 -3.58
N LEU A 51 6.94 -13.74 -3.24
CA LEU A 51 6.61 -12.61 -4.12
C LEU A 51 7.76 -11.62 -4.30
N LEU A 52 8.71 -11.58 -3.36
CA LEU A 52 9.91 -10.76 -3.54
C LEU A 52 10.72 -11.15 -4.79
N ASP A 53 10.65 -12.41 -5.22
CA ASP A 53 11.35 -12.92 -6.40
C ASP A 53 10.41 -13.07 -7.61
N GLN A 54 9.13 -13.29 -7.36
CA GLN A 54 8.16 -13.65 -8.41
C GLN A 54 7.39 -12.44 -8.96
N MET A 55 7.38 -11.31 -8.25
CA MET A 55 6.59 -10.15 -8.63
C MET A 55 7.39 -8.85 -8.57
N ASN A 56 7.58 -8.25 -9.74
CA ASN A 56 8.28 -6.96 -9.82
C ASN A 56 7.55 -5.89 -9.01
N GLY A 57 8.29 -5.18 -8.17
CA GLY A 57 7.76 -4.14 -7.29
C GLY A 57 7.30 -4.66 -5.92
N ALA A 58 7.37 -5.97 -5.64
CA ALA A 58 7.12 -6.47 -4.28
C ALA A 58 8.20 -5.96 -3.32
N VAL A 59 7.80 -5.26 -2.26
CA VAL A 59 8.73 -4.61 -1.32
C VAL A 59 8.75 -5.25 0.05
N SER A 60 7.70 -5.96 0.46
CA SER A 60 7.66 -6.63 1.76
C SER A 60 6.54 -7.66 1.81
N GLY A 61 6.58 -8.54 2.80
CA GLY A 61 5.48 -9.45 3.08
C GLY A 61 5.76 -10.37 4.26
N LYS A 62 4.68 -10.91 4.83
CA LYS A 62 4.71 -11.86 5.93
C LYS A 62 3.74 -13.00 5.70
N THR A 63 4.22 -14.21 5.83
CA THR A 63 3.42 -15.43 5.79
C THR A 63 3.02 -15.87 7.20
N GLY A 64 1.91 -16.59 7.30
CA GLY A 64 1.49 -17.26 8.51
C GLY A 64 0.75 -18.55 8.19
N PHE A 65 0.84 -19.52 9.08
CA PHE A 65 0.07 -20.75 9.00
C PHE A 65 -0.21 -21.34 10.37
N THR A 66 -1.44 -21.73 10.59
CA THR A 66 -1.82 -22.71 11.62
C THR A 66 -2.87 -23.64 11.04
N ALA A 67 -3.01 -24.85 11.58
CA ALA A 67 -4.00 -25.82 11.10
C ALA A 67 -5.43 -25.23 11.07
N LYS A 68 -5.76 -24.39 12.03
CA LYS A 68 -7.08 -23.74 12.14
C LYS A 68 -7.23 -22.56 11.19
N ALA A 69 -6.17 -21.74 11.03
CA ALA A 69 -6.24 -20.51 10.23
C ALA A 69 -5.98 -20.72 8.73
N GLY A 70 -5.37 -21.86 8.34
CA GLY A 70 -4.89 -22.03 6.97
C GLY A 70 -3.68 -21.16 6.66
N TYR A 71 -3.31 -21.10 5.39
CA TYR A 71 -2.26 -20.20 4.92
C TYR A 71 -2.76 -18.77 4.87
N CYS A 72 -1.97 -17.87 5.46
CA CYS A 72 -2.22 -16.44 5.45
C CYS A 72 -1.03 -15.71 4.86
N TYR A 73 -1.27 -14.58 4.22
CA TYR A 73 -0.24 -13.73 3.66
C TYR A 73 -0.68 -12.27 3.68
N THR A 74 0.23 -11.41 4.05
CA THR A 74 0.07 -9.96 3.87
C THR A 74 1.32 -9.44 3.21
N GLY A 75 1.17 -8.70 2.10
CA GLY A 75 2.29 -8.20 1.31
C GLY A 75 2.06 -6.80 0.80
N ALA A 76 3.16 -6.12 0.49
CA ALA A 76 3.20 -4.78 -0.04
C ALA A 76 3.93 -4.75 -1.38
N LEU A 77 3.41 -3.95 -2.31
CA LEU A 77 3.98 -3.73 -3.63
C LEU A 77 4.04 -2.23 -3.91
N GLU A 78 5.16 -1.79 -4.50
CA GLU A 78 5.32 -0.44 -5.02
C GLU A 78 5.84 -0.51 -6.45
N ARG A 79 5.01 -0.10 -7.41
CA ARG A 79 5.33 -0.15 -8.84
C ARG A 79 4.53 0.91 -9.60
N ASP A 80 5.13 1.52 -10.60
CA ASP A 80 4.50 2.51 -11.49
C ASP A 80 3.81 3.65 -10.73
N GLY A 81 4.45 4.12 -9.64
CA GLY A 81 3.91 5.16 -8.77
C GLY A 81 2.76 4.71 -7.87
N LYS A 82 2.36 3.44 -7.91
CA LYS A 82 1.27 2.88 -7.11
C LYS A 82 1.82 2.10 -5.92
N ARG A 83 1.15 2.24 -4.78
CA ARG A 83 1.40 1.52 -3.53
C ARG A 83 0.22 0.66 -3.20
N LEU A 84 0.39 -0.64 -3.24
CA LEU A 84 -0.67 -1.61 -3.02
C LEU A 84 -0.34 -2.53 -1.85
N ILE A 85 -1.37 -2.92 -1.11
CA ILE A 85 -1.27 -3.95 -0.08
C ILE A 85 -2.30 -5.02 -0.37
N VAL A 86 -1.87 -6.27 -0.28
CA VAL A 86 -2.73 -7.45 -0.29
C VAL A 86 -2.71 -8.10 1.07
N SER A 87 -3.86 -8.58 1.53
CA SER A 87 -3.97 -9.37 2.76
C SER A 87 -4.94 -10.52 2.53
N LEU A 88 -4.45 -11.73 2.70
CA LEU A 88 -5.15 -12.98 2.51
C LEU A 88 -5.19 -13.76 3.81
N LEU A 89 -6.37 -14.21 4.20
CA LEU A 89 -6.59 -15.10 5.33
C LEU A 89 -7.23 -16.39 4.84
N ALA A 90 -6.86 -17.51 5.47
CA ALA A 90 -7.40 -18.83 5.13
C ALA A 90 -7.27 -19.21 3.64
N CYS A 91 -6.15 -18.83 3.01
CA CYS A 91 -5.89 -19.04 1.59
C CYS A 91 -5.21 -20.40 1.36
N GLY A 92 -5.97 -21.48 1.56
CA GLY A 92 -5.53 -22.86 1.40
C GLY A 92 -5.01 -23.53 2.68
N TRP A 93 -4.89 -24.84 2.62
CA TRP A 93 -4.36 -25.74 3.67
C TRP A 93 -3.21 -26.60 3.10
N PRO A 94 -2.62 -27.53 3.84
CA PRO A 94 -1.34 -28.15 3.47
C PRO A 94 -1.17 -28.62 2.03
N SER A 95 -2.21 -29.16 1.39
CA SER A 95 -2.14 -29.55 -0.03
C SER A 95 -2.11 -28.37 -1.01
N HIS A 96 -2.41 -27.14 -0.56
CA HIS A 96 -2.58 -25.95 -1.40
C HIS A 96 -1.72 -24.75 -0.93
N LYS A 97 -0.49 -25.03 -0.49
CA LYS A 97 0.43 -24.01 0.06
C LYS A 97 0.75 -22.82 -0.88
N ASN A 98 0.57 -23.03 -2.18
CA ASN A 98 0.93 -22.03 -3.21
C ASN A 98 -0.25 -21.10 -3.60
N TYR A 99 -1.48 -21.40 -3.18
CA TYR A 99 -2.65 -20.55 -3.52
C TYR A 99 -2.46 -19.11 -3.09
N LYS A 100 -1.90 -18.86 -1.90
CA LYS A 100 -1.61 -17.51 -1.43
C LYS A 100 -0.75 -16.68 -2.37
N TRP A 101 0.18 -17.30 -3.11
CA TRP A 101 1.02 -16.60 -4.08
C TRP A 101 0.26 -16.26 -5.35
N ALA A 102 -0.50 -17.21 -5.88
CA ALA A 102 -1.32 -17.02 -7.07
C ALA A 102 -2.40 -15.96 -6.83
N ASP A 103 -3.10 -16.05 -5.70
CA ASP A 103 -4.18 -15.11 -5.37
C ASP A 103 -3.64 -13.72 -5.02
N ALA A 104 -2.51 -13.64 -4.31
CA ALA A 104 -1.86 -12.36 -4.05
C ALA A 104 -1.44 -11.67 -5.35
N ALA A 105 -0.83 -12.40 -6.28
CA ALA A 105 -0.42 -11.87 -7.57
C ALA A 105 -1.63 -11.38 -8.39
N LYS A 106 -2.73 -12.14 -8.42
CA LYS A 106 -3.97 -11.73 -9.10
C LYS A 106 -4.54 -10.43 -8.54
N LEU A 107 -4.64 -10.33 -7.22
CA LEU A 107 -5.18 -9.13 -6.57
C LEU A 107 -4.28 -7.91 -6.76
N LEU A 108 -2.96 -8.08 -6.69
CA LEU A 108 -2.02 -7.00 -6.91
C LEU A 108 -2.03 -6.54 -8.37
N ASN A 109 -2.08 -7.46 -9.35
CA ASN A 109 -2.22 -7.10 -10.76
C ASN A 109 -3.55 -6.39 -11.02
N TYR A 110 -4.66 -6.89 -10.48
CA TYR A 110 -5.94 -6.19 -10.55
C TYR A 110 -5.84 -4.76 -10.02
N GLY A 111 -5.18 -4.56 -8.87
CA GLY A 111 -4.95 -3.22 -8.32
C GLY A 111 -4.11 -2.33 -9.23
N LEU A 112 -3.07 -2.87 -9.87
CA LEU A 112 -2.23 -2.13 -10.80
C LEU A 112 -2.97 -1.71 -12.08
N GLU A 113 -3.83 -2.57 -12.60
CA GLU A 113 -4.57 -2.36 -13.84
C GLU A 113 -5.82 -1.50 -13.65
N SER A 114 -6.56 -1.76 -12.55
CA SER A 114 -7.90 -1.19 -12.34
C SER A 114 -7.92 0.11 -11.56
N TYR A 115 -6.81 0.52 -10.94
CA TYR A 115 -6.77 1.73 -10.13
C TYR A 115 -5.67 2.68 -10.59
N MET A 116 -5.94 3.97 -10.50
CA MET A 116 -4.97 5.03 -10.75
C MET A 116 -5.10 6.15 -9.73
N TYR A 117 -3.99 6.86 -9.48
CA TYR A 117 -4.04 8.13 -8.77
C TYR A 117 -4.55 9.21 -9.71
N ARG A 118 -5.48 10.00 -9.24
CA ARG A 118 -5.98 11.19 -9.95
C ARG A 118 -5.89 12.39 -9.01
N ASP A 119 -5.35 13.46 -9.51
CA ASP A 119 -5.44 14.75 -8.84
C ASP A 119 -6.84 15.31 -9.08
N VAL A 120 -7.59 15.47 -8.01
CA VAL A 120 -8.98 15.95 -8.03
C VAL A 120 -9.04 17.48 -7.87
N LEU A 121 -8.07 18.02 -7.14
CA LEU A 121 -7.88 19.47 -7.00
C LEU A 121 -6.52 19.81 -7.58
N ASP A 122 -6.54 20.61 -8.62
CA ASP A 122 -5.34 21.18 -9.24
C ASP A 122 -4.88 22.41 -8.44
N HIS A 123 -3.55 22.62 -8.39
CA HIS A 123 -2.94 23.83 -7.83
C HIS A 123 -3.32 25.10 -8.59
N SER A 124 -3.85 24.96 -9.81
CA SER A 124 -4.36 26.07 -10.63
C SER A 124 -5.73 26.58 -10.20
N TRP A 125 -6.44 25.85 -9.32
CA TRP A 125 -7.72 26.31 -8.82
C TRP A 125 -7.51 27.57 -7.96
N ASN A 126 -7.88 28.70 -8.53
CA ASN A 126 -7.87 30.00 -7.88
C ASN A 126 -9.32 30.39 -7.58
N PRO A 127 -9.76 30.38 -6.32
CA PRO A 127 -11.11 30.75 -5.95
C PRO A 127 -11.41 32.24 -6.20
N GLY A 128 -10.42 33.00 -6.69
CA GLY A 128 -10.58 34.42 -6.94
C GLY A 128 -10.40 35.26 -5.69
N GLN A 129 -10.92 36.47 -5.76
CA GLN A 129 -10.94 37.42 -4.66
C GLN A 129 -12.27 37.30 -3.92
N ILE A 130 -12.21 37.25 -2.60
CA ILE A 130 -13.41 37.25 -1.74
C ILE A 130 -13.49 38.63 -1.08
N GLU A 131 -14.63 39.28 -1.24
CA GLU A 131 -14.91 40.53 -0.53
C GLU A 131 -15.12 40.23 0.97
N VAL A 132 -14.38 40.93 1.81
CA VAL A 132 -14.47 40.78 3.26
C VAL A 132 -15.23 42.00 3.80
N ALA A 133 -16.49 41.77 4.22
CA ALA A 133 -17.26 42.79 4.90
C ALA A 133 -16.67 43.03 6.31
N ASP A 134 -16.59 44.29 6.70
CA ASP A 134 -16.08 44.72 8.03
C ASP A 134 -14.65 44.30 8.36
N GLY A 135 -13.82 44.07 7.34
CA GLY A 135 -12.39 43.78 7.52
C GLY A 135 -11.61 45.00 8.06
N VAL A 136 -10.53 44.73 8.83
CA VAL A 136 -9.64 45.77 9.35
C VAL A 136 -8.89 46.52 8.24
N TYR A 137 -8.83 45.94 7.06
CA TYR A 137 -8.26 46.53 5.85
C TYR A 137 -9.32 46.51 4.75
N ASP A 138 -9.56 47.65 4.14
CA ASP A 138 -10.36 47.72 2.90
C ASP A 138 -9.70 46.85 1.86
N GLY A 139 -10.25 45.68 1.61
CA GLY A 139 -9.62 44.86 0.63
C GLY A 139 -10.24 43.54 0.35
N MET A 140 -9.91 43.12 -0.80
CA MET A 140 -10.17 41.81 -1.34
C MET A 140 -9.16 40.81 -0.79
N LEU A 141 -9.60 39.77 -0.14
CA LEU A 141 -8.75 38.71 0.34
C LEU A 141 -8.43 37.77 -0.82
N GLN A 142 -7.13 37.65 -1.15
CA GLN A 142 -6.70 36.70 -2.15
C GLN A 142 -6.53 35.33 -1.49
N VAL A 143 -7.45 34.43 -1.77
CA VAL A 143 -7.41 33.06 -1.26
C VAL A 143 -6.50 32.21 -2.16
N LYS A 144 -5.51 31.58 -1.57
CA LYS A 144 -4.66 30.60 -2.25
C LYS A 144 -4.94 29.22 -1.70
N SER A 145 -5.29 28.27 -2.55
CA SER A 145 -5.36 26.87 -2.16
C SER A 145 -3.95 26.25 -2.18
N SER A 146 -3.51 25.70 -1.05
CA SER A 146 -2.26 24.92 -0.97
C SER A 146 -2.53 23.42 -0.86
N ALA A 147 -3.79 22.99 -0.93
CA ALA A 147 -4.15 21.59 -0.78
C ALA A 147 -4.14 20.88 -2.13
N ARG A 148 -3.40 19.75 -2.20
CA ARG A 148 -3.51 18.77 -3.27
C ARG A 148 -4.32 17.58 -2.76
N LEU A 149 -5.44 17.29 -3.40
CA LEU A 149 -6.23 16.10 -3.10
C LEU A 149 -6.01 15.08 -4.22
N THR A 150 -5.34 13.99 -3.88
CA THR A 150 -5.16 12.85 -4.77
C THR A 150 -6.03 11.71 -4.28
N LEU A 151 -6.93 11.23 -5.11
CA LEU A 151 -7.76 10.07 -4.81
C LEU A 151 -7.35 8.87 -5.66
N THR A 152 -7.40 7.68 -5.05
CA THR A 152 -7.35 6.43 -5.79
C THR A 152 -8.75 6.15 -6.29
N SER A 153 -8.94 6.19 -7.60
CA SER A 153 -10.24 5.87 -8.21
C SER A 153 -10.09 4.62 -9.08
N PRO A 154 -11.16 3.82 -9.27
CA PRO A 154 -11.19 2.86 -10.36
C PRO A 154 -10.78 3.56 -11.65
N ALA A 155 -10.09 2.86 -12.54
CA ALA A 155 -9.79 3.35 -13.87
C ALA A 155 -11.13 3.47 -14.62
N LEU A 156 -11.80 4.58 -14.42
CA LEU A 156 -13.06 4.87 -15.10
C LEU A 156 -12.76 5.17 -16.58
N ASP A 157 -13.67 4.72 -17.43
CA ASP A 157 -13.78 5.11 -18.83
C ASP A 157 -13.48 6.62 -18.94
N PRO A 158 -12.50 7.03 -19.76
CA PRO A 158 -12.17 8.44 -19.93
C PRO A 158 -13.35 9.32 -20.37
N ALA A 159 -14.47 8.73 -20.80
CA ALA A 159 -15.71 9.43 -21.14
C ALA A 159 -16.54 9.87 -19.91
N ARG A 160 -16.27 9.37 -18.70
CA ARG A 160 -16.95 9.84 -17.48
C ARG A 160 -16.15 10.95 -16.81
N SER A 161 -16.50 12.17 -17.10
CA SER A 161 -15.91 13.35 -16.47
C SER A 161 -16.32 13.48 -15.00
N LEU A 162 -15.41 13.98 -14.15
CA LEU A 162 -15.63 14.26 -12.71
C LEU A 162 -16.94 15.02 -12.38
N PRO A 163 -17.43 15.99 -13.21
CA PRO A 163 -18.69 16.67 -12.95
C PRO A 163 -19.93 15.77 -12.94
N ALA A 164 -19.87 14.57 -13.55
CA ALA A 164 -20.99 13.64 -13.53
C ALA A 164 -21.05 12.81 -12.24
N LEU A 165 -19.92 12.63 -11.55
CA LEU A 165 -19.84 11.89 -10.28
C LEU A 165 -20.18 12.73 -9.04
N LEU A 166 -20.13 14.05 -9.14
CA LEU A 166 -20.47 14.96 -8.05
C LEU A 166 -21.96 15.33 -8.01
N LYS A 167 -22.77 14.77 -8.91
CA LYS A 167 -24.23 15.01 -8.99
C LYS A 167 -25.08 13.83 -8.49
N GLU A 168 -24.48 12.75 -8.05
CA GLU A 168 -25.11 11.63 -7.36
C GLU A 168 -24.79 11.69 -5.86
#